data_d1ec81bec2ab55045d8f89ee6c985a33
#
_entry.id   d1ec81bec2ab55045d8f89ee6c985a33
#
_cell.length_a   1.000
_cell.length_b   1.000
_cell.length_c   1.000
_cell.angle_alpha   90.00
_cell.angle_beta   90.00
_cell.angle_gamma   90.00
#
_symmetry.space_group_name_H-M   'P 1'
#
loop_
_entity.id
_entity.type
_entity.pdbx_description
1 polymer ?
#
loop_
_entity_poly.entity_id
_entity_poly.type
_entity_poly.pdbx_seq_one_letter_code
_entity_poly.pdbx_strand_id
1 'polypeptide(L)'
;MDGLLVVDKPSGPTSHDVVARMRRTLHEKRIGHTGTLDPMATGLLLLVLGKATRLAKFLSASDKSYDAIVRFGFATDTADAQGRPVGPVVEHAAPPRDAIDAALSAFRGTFLQQPPAYSAKKIDGQRSYTLARNARLEASPNPALPALPAFPAPVSVTTYAIRIVNLEGDHVTLSVDCSAGFYIRSLAHDLGVRLGMGAHLTALRRTRIGDFMLDRALALDALEQNPAAAAQALVPLSGALASWPSVVLTTDGVVRVSHGQDVRPIDHAPSAHSPQPFVCSPQPFVRLLDSKGELLAIAEPTPSGALHPSVVLM
;
A
#
# COMPACT_ATOMS: atom_id res chain seq x y z
N MET A 1 11.58 7.46 19.00
CA MET A 1 12.11 6.44 18.09
C MET A 1 11.92 6.89 16.64
N ASP A 2 12.94 6.75 15.78
CA ASP A 2 12.85 7.14 14.36
C ASP A 2 13.18 5.93 13.50
N GLY A 3 12.28 5.52 12.61
CA GLY A 3 12.50 4.37 11.73
C GLY A 3 11.22 3.76 11.18
N LEU A 4 11.36 2.60 10.57
CA LEU A 4 10.26 1.83 9.97
C LEU A 4 10.15 0.48 10.68
N LEU A 5 8.93 0.00 10.88
CA LEU A 5 8.67 -1.31 11.46
C LEU A 5 7.80 -2.12 10.50
N VAL A 6 8.29 -3.29 10.12
CA VAL A 6 7.58 -4.21 9.23
C VAL A 6 6.77 -5.18 10.08
N VAL A 7 5.45 -5.08 10.03
CA VAL A 7 4.53 -5.87 10.86
C VAL A 7 3.76 -6.85 9.98
N ASP A 8 3.71 -8.11 10.38
CA ASP A 8 2.74 -9.07 9.84
C ASP A 8 1.41 -8.90 10.59
N LYS A 9 0.49 -8.20 9.95
CA LYS A 9 -0.84 -7.95 10.50
C LYS A 9 -1.68 -9.23 10.45
N PRO A 10 -2.23 -9.69 11.57
CA PRO A 10 -3.20 -10.80 11.56
C PRO A 10 -4.55 -10.33 11.00
N SER A 11 -5.43 -11.29 10.68
CA SER A 11 -6.84 -11.02 10.42
C SER A 11 -7.53 -10.50 11.68
N GLY A 12 -8.52 -9.61 11.52
CA GLY A 12 -9.33 -9.04 12.59
C GLY A 12 -9.07 -7.56 12.85
N PRO A 13 -7.92 -7.13 13.39
CA PRO A 13 -7.67 -5.72 13.69
C PRO A 13 -7.57 -4.87 12.41
N THR A 14 -8.02 -3.62 12.49
CA THR A 14 -7.76 -2.62 11.43
C THR A 14 -6.30 -2.18 11.45
N SER A 15 -5.82 -1.57 10.37
CA SER A 15 -4.48 -0.96 10.34
C SER A 15 -4.31 0.13 11.42
N HIS A 16 -5.38 0.83 11.79
CA HIS A 16 -5.36 1.83 12.87
C HIS A 16 -5.27 1.18 14.26
N ASP A 17 -5.90 0.02 14.46
CA ASP A 17 -5.77 -0.74 15.72
C ASP A 17 -4.33 -1.20 15.92
N VAL A 18 -3.67 -1.67 14.85
CA VAL A 18 -2.24 -2.02 14.91
C VAL A 18 -1.38 -0.82 15.28
N VAL A 19 -1.62 0.35 14.66
CA VAL A 19 -0.93 1.60 15.05
C VAL A 19 -1.19 1.95 16.52
N ALA A 20 -2.43 1.85 16.99
CA ALA A 20 -2.79 2.15 18.38
C ALA A 20 -2.12 1.18 19.37
N ARG A 21 -2.07 -0.12 19.02
CA ARG A 21 -1.37 -1.15 19.81
C ARG A 21 0.13 -0.82 19.89
N MET A 22 0.79 -0.57 18.75
CA MET A 22 2.23 -0.24 18.71
C MET A 22 2.56 1.08 19.41
N ARG A 23 1.69 2.09 19.40
CA ARG A 23 1.89 3.31 20.20
C ARG A 23 1.97 3.02 21.69
N ARG A 24 1.14 2.12 22.19
CA ARG A 24 1.17 1.70 23.60
C ARG A 24 2.41 0.87 23.92
N THR A 25 2.71 -0.11 23.08
CA THR A 25 3.84 -1.04 23.24
C THR A 25 5.18 -0.33 23.24
N LEU A 26 5.39 0.62 22.33
CA LEU A 26 6.66 1.33 22.15
C LEU A 26 6.72 2.68 22.86
N HIS A 27 5.66 3.10 23.55
CA HIS A 27 5.54 4.42 24.19
C HIS A 27 5.85 5.58 23.23
N GLU A 28 5.57 5.41 21.92
CA GLU A 28 5.82 6.41 20.88
C GLU A 28 4.50 6.93 20.30
N LYS A 29 4.27 8.24 20.43
CA LYS A 29 3.02 8.87 19.97
C LYS A 29 2.97 9.03 18.45
N ARG A 30 4.13 9.27 17.81
CA ARG A 30 4.24 9.52 16.39
C ARG A 30 4.45 8.20 15.63
N ILE A 31 3.38 7.44 15.47
CA ILE A 31 3.34 6.25 14.61
C ILE A 31 2.21 6.40 13.60
N GLY A 32 2.51 6.14 12.33
CA GLY A 32 1.55 6.03 11.22
C GLY A 32 1.77 4.73 10.44
N HIS A 33 0.99 4.50 9.39
CA HIS A 33 1.18 3.40 8.45
C HIS A 33 1.17 3.90 7.00
N THR A 34 1.72 3.12 6.06
CA THR A 34 1.89 3.51 4.65
C THR A 34 0.96 2.78 3.69
N GLY A 35 -0.22 2.42 4.12
CA GLY A 35 -1.21 1.75 3.27
C GLY A 35 -2.14 0.86 4.09
N THR A 36 -3.41 1.20 4.07
CA THR A 36 -4.44 0.47 4.79
C THR A 36 -4.55 -0.96 4.29
N LEU A 37 -4.71 -1.92 5.22
CA LEU A 37 -5.23 -3.25 4.99
C LEU A 37 -6.61 -3.33 5.60
N ASP A 38 -7.53 -3.98 4.90
CA ASP A 38 -8.88 -4.28 5.41
C ASP A 38 -8.78 -5.19 6.65
N PRO A 39 -9.79 -5.24 7.53
CA PRO A 39 -9.76 -6.08 8.73
C PRO A 39 -9.49 -7.56 8.42
N MET A 40 -10.14 -8.10 7.37
CA MET A 40 -9.97 -9.49 6.95
C MET A 40 -8.59 -9.78 6.36
N ALA A 41 -7.93 -8.76 5.79
CA ALA A 41 -6.64 -8.91 5.13
C ALA A 41 -5.51 -9.09 6.14
N THR A 42 -4.50 -9.87 5.74
CA THR A 42 -3.30 -10.18 6.53
C THR A 42 -2.03 -9.70 5.82
N GLY A 43 -0.90 -9.87 6.48
CA GLY A 43 0.41 -9.66 5.87
C GLY A 43 1.00 -8.30 6.15
N LEU A 44 1.91 -7.88 5.31
CA LEU A 44 2.81 -6.77 5.52
C LEU A 44 2.07 -5.44 5.73
N LEU A 45 2.20 -4.87 6.92
CA LEU A 45 1.84 -3.50 7.26
C LEU A 45 3.10 -2.74 7.65
N LEU A 46 3.49 -1.75 6.86
CA LEU A 46 4.66 -0.93 7.12
C LEU A 46 4.27 0.25 8.01
N LEU A 47 4.81 0.29 9.22
CA LEU A 47 4.66 1.40 10.16
C LEU A 47 5.83 2.36 10.03
N VAL A 48 5.55 3.65 10.20
CA VAL A 48 6.51 4.75 10.21
C VAL A 48 6.49 5.40 11.58
N LEU A 49 7.67 5.51 12.23
CA LEU A 49 7.83 6.01 13.60
C LEU A 49 8.64 7.31 13.63
N GLY A 50 8.24 8.23 14.47
CA GLY A 50 8.96 9.47 14.70
C GLY A 50 9.16 10.29 13.43
N LYS A 51 10.41 10.62 13.08
CA LYS A 51 10.75 11.37 11.85
C LYS A 51 10.35 10.62 10.57
N ALA A 52 10.33 9.27 10.57
CA ALA A 52 9.89 8.48 9.42
C ALA A 52 8.44 8.78 8.99
N THR A 53 7.59 9.32 9.87
CA THR A 53 6.22 9.72 9.51
C THR A 53 6.19 10.75 8.38
N ARG A 54 7.26 11.54 8.20
CA ARG A 54 7.40 12.50 7.11
C ARG A 54 7.62 11.82 5.75
N LEU A 55 8.06 10.55 5.75
CA LEU A 55 8.24 9.72 4.54
C LEU A 55 6.96 8.98 4.12
N ALA A 56 5.89 9.05 4.92
CA ALA A 56 4.67 8.26 4.69
C ALA A 56 4.09 8.46 3.29
N LYS A 57 4.12 9.69 2.74
CA LYS A 57 3.58 9.98 1.40
C LYS A 57 4.31 9.19 0.30
N PHE A 58 5.64 9.07 0.39
CA PHE A 58 6.48 8.37 -0.58
C PHE A 58 6.30 6.85 -0.48
N LEU A 59 6.35 6.33 0.76
CA LEU A 59 6.18 4.90 1.03
C LEU A 59 4.77 4.40 0.67
N SER A 60 3.75 5.24 0.84
CA SER A 60 2.38 4.92 0.42
C SER A 60 2.24 4.78 -1.09
N ALA A 61 3.02 5.53 -1.85
CA ALA A 61 3.04 5.50 -3.31
C ALA A 61 3.81 4.30 -3.90
N SER A 62 4.49 3.51 -3.08
CA SER A 62 5.22 2.31 -3.54
C SER A 62 4.29 1.24 -4.08
N ASP A 63 4.79 0.42 -5.00
CA ASP A 63 4.11 -0.76 -5.52
C ASP A 63 3.89 -1.82 -4.44
N LYS A 64 2.91 -2.69 -4.65
CA LYS A 64 2.52 -3.73 -3.70
C LYS A 64 2.36 -5.07 -4.40
N SER A 65 2.62 -6.15 -3.64
CA SER A 65 2.30 -7.50 -4.07
C SER A 65 1.36 -8.16 -3.08
N TYR A 66 0.47 -9.00 -3.62
CA TYR A 66 -0.56 -9.69 -2.86
C TYR A 66 -0.73 -11.13 -3.32
N ASP A 67 -1.05 -12.00 -2.35
CA ASP A 67 -1.72 -13.26 -2.62
C ASP A 67 -3.20 -13.08 -2.25
N ALA A 68 -4.08 -13.47 -3.18
CA ALA A 68 -5.52 -13.24 -3.08
C ALA A 68 -6.28 -14.52 -3.42
N ILE A 69 -7.29 -14.86 -2.62
CA ILE A 69 -8.21 -15.96 -2.92
C ILE A 69 -9.55 -15.34 -3.28
N VAL A 70 -10.00 -15.62 -4.49
CA VAL A 70 -11.28 -15.16 -5.03
C VAL A 70 -12.22 -16.35 -5.13
N ARG A 71 -13.43 -16.22 -4.59
CA ARG A 71 -14.51 -17.19 -4.69
C ARG A 71 -15.51 -16.76 -5.75
N PHE A 72 -15.87 -17.68 -6.64
CA PHE A 72 -16.92 -17.51 -7.64
C PHE A 72 -18.29 -17.98 -7.13
N GLY A 73 -19.36 -17.62 -7.83
CA GLY A 73 -20.72 -18.07 -7.60
C GLY A 73 -21.65 -16.99 -7.07
N PHE A 74 -21.14 -15.94 -6.42
CA PHE A 74 -21.92 -14.76 -6.02
C PHE A 74 -21.02 -13.58 -5.67
N ALA A 75 -21.56 -12.37 -5.85
CA ALA A 75 -20.94 -11.14 -5.38
C ALA A 75 -21.39 -10.80 -3.96
N THR A 76 -20.64 -9.92 -3.26
CA THR A 76 -21.04 -9.35 -1.96
C THR A 76 -21.05 -7.82 -2.02
N ASP A 77 -21.78 -7.18 -1.12
CA ASP A 77 -21.91 -5.72 -1.05
C ASP A 77 -20.61 -4.99 -0.67
N THR A 78 -19.63 -5.69 -0.08
CA THR A 78 -18.29 -5.18 0.24
C THR A 78 -17.21 -5.69 -0.74
N ALA A 79 -17.60 -6.56 -1.68
CA ALA A 79 -16.70 -7.28 -2.58
C ALA A 79 -15.69 -8.20 -1.85
N ASP A 80 -15.96 -8.55 -0.58
CA ASP A 80 -15.19 -9.49 0.24
C ASP A 80 -16.10 -10.39 1.09
N ALA A 81 -15.52 -11.36 1.80
CA ALA A 81 -16.24 -12.34 2.60
C ALA A 81 -16.96 -11.76 3.83
N GLN A 82 -16.74 -10.50 4.19
CA GLN A 82 -17.43 -9.82 5.30
C GLN A 82 -18.75 -9.16 4.85
N GLY A 83 -18.99 -9.12 3.54
CA GLY A 83 -20.21 -8.58 2.94
C GLY A 83 -21.36 -9.57 2.94
N ARG A 84 -22.56 -9.06 2.61
CA ARG A 84 -23.76 -9.87 2.36
C ARG A 84 -23.83 -10.21 0.87
N PRO A 85 -24.28 -11.42 0.51
CA PRO A 85 -24.51 -11.77 -0.89
C PRO A 85 -25.42 -10.77 -1.58
N VAL A 86 -25.09 -10.43 -2.83
CA VAL A 86 -25.86 -9.58 -3.74
C VAL A 86 -26.28 -10.41 -4.94
N GLY A 87 -27.58 -10.53 -5.17
CA GLY A 87 -28.14 -11.39 -6.22
C GLY A 87 -28.18 -12.88 -5.83
N PRO A 88 -28.44 -13.76 -6.79
CA PRO A 88 -28.53 -15.19 -6.54
C PRO A 88 -27.20 -15.78 -6.14
N VAL A 89 -27.20 -16.65 -5.13
CA VAL A 89 -26.06 -17.49 -4.77
C VAL A 89 -26.15 -18.76 -5.61
N VAL A 90 -25.16 -18.99 -6.45
CA VAL A 90 -25.10 -20.17 -7.30
C VAL A 90 -23.84 -20.94 -6.95
N GLU A 91 -24.02 -22.17 -6.49
CA GLU A 91 -22.90 -23.07 -6.20
C GLU A 91 -22.44 -23.72 -7.51
N HIS A 92 -21.35 -23.22 -8.05
CA HIS A 92 -20.68 -23.76 -9.22
C HIS A 92 -19.19 -23.94 -8.93
N ALA A 93 -18.59 -24.93 -9.59
CA ALA A 93 -17.14 -24.99 -9.68
C ALA A 93 -16.60 -23.71 -10.35
N ALA A 94 -15.38 -23.34 -10.03
CA ALA A 94 -14.71 -22.23 -10.74
C ALA A 94 -14.70 -22.49 -12.25
N PRO A 95 -14.72 -21.42 -13.07
CA PRO A 95 -14.54 -21.55 -14.51
C PRO A 95 -13.21 -22.23 -14.84
N PRO A 96 -13.07 -22.83 -16.04
CA PRO A 96 -11.80 -23.37 -16.50
C PRO A 96 -10.68 -22.32 -16.43
N ARG A 97 -9.46 -22.77 -16.13
CA ARG A 97 -8.28 -21.90 -15.98
C ARG A 97 -8.10 -20.92 -17.14
N ASP A 98 -8.29 -21.41 -18.38
CA ASP A 98 -8.14 -20.59 -19.59
C ASP A 98 -9.19 -19.48 -19.69
N ALA A 99 -10.43 -19.75 -19.26
CA ALA A 99 -11.49 -18.74 -19.21
C ALA A 99 -11.17 -17.65 -18.16
N ILE A 100 -10.65 -18.04 -17.00
CA ILE A 100 -10.20 -17.09 -15.97
C ILE A 100 -9.02 -16.26 -16.50
N ASP A 101 -8.01 -16.88 -17.12
CA ASP A 101 -6.85 -16.18 -17.66
C ASP A 101 -7.23 -15.20 -18.79
N ALA A 102 -8.14 -15.60 -19.66
CA ALA A 102 -8.70 -14.73 -20.70
C ALA A 102 -9.43 -13.52 -20.08
N ALA A 103 -10.23 -13.72 -19.03
CA ALA A 103 -10.93 -12.64 -18.34
C ALA A 103 -9.93 -11.70 -17.61
N LEU A 104 -8.86 -12.25 -17.02
CA LEU A 104 -7.79 -11.48 -16.35
C LEU A 104 -6.98 -10.60 -17.32
N SER A 105 -6.99 -10.89 -18.63
CA SER A 105 -6.27 -10.10 -19.64
C SER A 105 -6.66 -8.62 -19.63
N ALA A 106 -7.93 -8.31 -19.31
CA ALA A 106 -8.43 -6.94 -19.22
C ALA A 106 -7.91 -6.15 -18.01
N PHE A 107 -7.31 -6.83 -17.04
CA PHE A 107 -6.75 -6.23 -15.82
C PHE A 107 -5.22 -6.22 -15.83
N ARG A 108 -4.57 -6.52 -16.96
CA ARG A 108 -3.12 -6.42 -17.15
C ARG A 108 -2.74 -5.07 -17.73
N GLY A 109 -1.61 -4.51 -17.29
CA GLY A 109 -1.17 -3.17 -17.69
C GLY A 109 -1.93 -2.07 -16.96
N THR A 110 -2.06 -0.91 -17.59
CA THR A 110 -2.69 0.28 -17.00
C THR A 110 -4.14 0.40 -17.44
N PHE A 111 -5.06 0.57 -16.48
CA PHE A 111 -6.49 0.72 -16.73
C PHE A 111 -7.18 1.57 -15.66
N LEU A 112 -8.42 1.96 -15.92
CA LEU A 112 -9.27 2.66 -14.94
C LEU A 112 -10.00 1.63 -14.07
N GLN A 113 -9.74 1.65 -12.76
CA GLN A 113 -10.41 0.81 -11.78
C GLN A 113 -11.39 1.62 -10.95
N GLN A 114 -12.60 1.09 -10.77
CA GLN A 114 -13.58 1.64 -9.85
C GLN A 114 -13.20 1.24 -8.41
N PRO A 115 -12.86 2.20 -7.50
CA PRO A 115 -12.63 1.87 -6.10
C PRO A 115 -13.93 1.35 -5.46
N PRO A 116 -13.87 0.41 -4.50
CA PRO A 116 -15.06 -0.06 -3.82
C PRO A 116 -15.68 1.06 -2.96
N ALA A 117 -16.99 0.98 -2.72
CA ALA A 117 -17.71 1.94 -1.86
C ALA A 117 -17.09 2.01 -0.44
N TYR A 118 -16.68 0.87 0.09
CA TYR A 118 -15.96 0.78 1.37
C TYR A 118 -14.45 1.00 1.17
N SER A 119 -14.04 2.23 0.88
CA SER A 119 -12.63 2.60 0.67
C SER A 119 -12.19 3.79 1.52
N ALA A 120 -10.87 3.99 1.64
CA ALA A 120 -10.30 5.15 2.31
C ALA A 120 -10.35 6.43 1.46
N LYS A 121 -10.82 6.36 0.21
CA LYS A 121 -11.00 7.52 -0.66
C LYS A 121 -12.01 8.50 -0.07
N LYS A 122 -11.86 9.78 -0.38
CA LYS A 122 -12.81 10.82 0.02
C LYS A 122 -13.72 11.16 -1.16
N ILE A 123 -15.00 11.35 -0.87
CA ILE A 123 -16.02 11.91 -1.74
C ILE A 123 -16.49 13.18 -1.05
N ASP A 124 -16.34 14.33 -1.68
CA ASP A 124 -16.70 15.66 -1.12
C ASP A 124 -16.16 15.90 0.30
N GLY A 125 -14.90 15.50 0.54
CA GLY A 125 -14.24 15.67 1.82
C GLY A 125 -14.52 14.58 2.87
N GLN A 126 -15.57 13.76 2.70
CA GLN A 126 -15.93 12.66 3.59
C GLN A 126 -15.34 11.34 3.10
N ARG A 127 -14.95 10.45 4.03
CA ARG A 127 -14.45 9.12 3.65
C ARG A 127 -15.58 8.27 3.07
N SER A 128 -15.33 7.67 1.90
CA SER A 128 -16.30 6.78 1.22
C SER A 128 -16.83 5.68 2.14
N TYR A 129 -15.96 5.09 2.96
CA TYR A 129 -16.35 4.11 3.99
C TYR A 129 -17.44 4.63 4.94
N THR A 130 -17.34 5.89 5.40
CA THR A 130 -18.34 6.49 6.31
C THR A 130 -19.67 6.67 5.60
N LEU A 131 -19.65 7.15 4.36
CA LEU A 131 -20.86 7.31 3.54
C LEU A 131 -21.53 5.97 3.26
N ALA A 132 -20.78 4.94 2.86
CA ALA A 132 -21.30 3.62 2.58
C ALA A 132 -21.90 2.95 3.83
N ARG A 133 -21.27 3.13 5.01
CA ARG A 133 -21.79 2.63 6.29
C ARG A 133 -23.10 3.31 6.67
N ASN A 134 -23.18 4.62 6.54
CA ASN A 134 -24.39 5.38 6.85
C ASN A 134 -25.55 4.98 5.90
N ALA A 135 -25.30 4.90 4.60
CA ALA A 135 -26.27 4.44 3.62
C ALA A 135 -26.77 3.01 3.93
N ARG A 136 -25.90 2.11 4.43
CA ARG A 136 -26.30 0.76 4.86
C ARG A 136 -27.15 0.76 6.12
N LEU A 137 -26.94 1.71 7.05
CA LEU A 137 -27.75 1.85 8.28
C LEU A 137 -29.10 2.51 8.00
N GLU A 138 -29.17 3.41 7.03
CA GLU A 138 -30.36 4.14 6.60
C GLU A 138 -31.21 3.35 5.59
N ALA A 139 -30.66 2.27 5.01
CA ALA A 139 -31.41 1.40 4.10
C ALA A 139 -32.63 0.82 4.83
N SER A 140 -33.80 1.39 4.51
CA SER A 140 -35.12 0.95 4.99
C SER A 140 -35.34 -0.54 4.70
N PRO A 141 -36.12 -1.26 5.51
CA PRO A 141 -36.49 -2.66 5.25
C PRO A 141 -37.28 -2.89 3.96
N ASN A 142 -37.56 -1.85 3.20
CA ASN A 142 -38.22 -1.96 1.88
C ASN A 142 -37.18 -2.35 0.81
N PRO A 143 -37.23 -3.59 0.24
CA PRO A 143 -36.23 -4.09 -0.70
C PRO A 143 -36.27 -3.44 -2.09
N ALA A 144 -37.17 -2.47 -2.32
CA ALA A 144 -37.43 -1.97 -3.67
C ALA A 144 -36.34 -1.01 -4.22
N LEU A 145 -35.53 -0.37 -3.38
CA LEU A 145 -34.40 0.48 -3.81
C LEU A 145 -33.37 0.61 -2.67
N PRO A 146 -32.34 -0.23 -2.60
CA PRO A 146 -31.18 0.11 -1.79
C PRO A 146 -30.58 1.39 -2.39
N ALA A 147 -30.41 2.44 -1.58
CA ALA A 147 -29.61 3.57 -1.97
C ALA A 147 -28.22 3.05 -2.31
N LEU A 148 -27.86 3.08 -3.60
CA LEU A 148 -26.51 2.66 -4.02
C LEU A 148 -25.51 3.59 -3.32
N PRO A 149 -24.52 3.05 -2.60
CA PRO A 149 -23.52 3.89 -1.98
C PRO A 149 -22.81 4.69 -3.06
N ALA A 150 -22.52 5.97 -2.79
CA ALA A 150 -21.74 6.78 -3.69
C ALA A 150 -20.36 6.14 -3.89
N PHE A 151 -19.98 5.91 -5.14
CA PHE A 151 -18.66 5.38 -5.47
C PHE A 151 -17.69 6.54 -5.71
N PRO A 152 -16.43 6.43 -5.24
CA PRO A 152 -15.38 7.37 -5.63
C PRO A 152 -15.17 7.34 -7.16
N ALA A 153 -14.64 8.42 -7.73
CA ALA A 153 -14.29 8.40 -9.16
C ALA A 153 -13.28 7.28 -9.49
N PRO A 154 -13.37 6.67 -10.69
CA PRO A 154 -12.39 5.69 -11.16
C PRO A 154 -10.97 6.27 -11.11
N VAL A 155 -10.00 5.41 -10.83
CA VAL A 155 -8.59 5.79 -10.73
C VAL A 155 -7.74 4.96 -11.69
N SER A 156 -6.75 5.61 -12.30
CA SER A 156 -5.75 4.90 -13.11
C SER A 156 -4.85 4.07 -12.20
N VAL A 157 -4.78 2.78 -12.47
CA VAL A 157 -3.93 1.81 -11.76
C VAL A 157 -3.18 0.95 -12.77
N THR A 158 -2.06 0.38 -12.33
CA THR A 158 -1.27 -0.52 -13.17
C THR A 158 -1.12 -1.86 -12.48
N THR A 159 -1.35 -2.93 -13.21
CA THR A 159 -0.98 -4.28 -12.80
C THR A 159 0.24 -4.71 -13.60
N TYR A 160 1.33 -4.96 -12.91
CA TYR A 160 2.59 -5.43 -13.51
C TYR A 160 2.56 -6.92 -13.80
N ALA A 161 1.92 -7.69 -12.92
CA ALA A 161 1.69 -9.12 -13.10
C ALA A 161 0.43 -9.59 -12.37
N ILE A 162 -0.34 -10.47 -13.02
CA ILE A 162 -1.38 -11.31 -12.40
C ILE A 162 -1.14 -12.74 -12.85
N ARG A 163 -1.00 -13.66 -11.87
CA ARG A 163 -0.78 -15.08 -12.12
C ARG A 163 -1.80 -15.90 -11.36
N ILE A 164 -2.38 -16.91 -12.01
CA ILE A 164 -3.18 -17.94 -11.36
C ILE A 164 -2.21 -18.93 -10.72
N VAL A 165 -2.20 -18.97 -9.39
CA VAL A 165 -1.34 -19.88 -8.60
C VAL A 165 -2.02 -21.24 -8.45
N ASN A 166 -3.28 -21.24 -8.01
CA ASN A 166 -4.06 -22.47 -7.79
C ASN A 166 -5.53 -22.26 -8.19
N LEU A 167 -6.20 -23.37 -8.47
CA LEU A 167 -7.63 -23.41 -8.74
C LEU A 167 -8.20 -24.64 -8.05
N GLU A 168 -9.13 -24.44 -7.11
CA GLU A 168 -9.69 -25.50 -6.27
C GLU A 168 -11.16 -25.21 -5.98
N GLY A 169 -12.04 -26.14 -6.36
CA GLY A 169 -13.48 -26.00 -6.18
C GLY A 169 -14.02 -24.75 -6.87
N ASP A 170 -14.59 -23.83 -6.10
CA ASP A 170 -15.10 -22.54 -6.54
C ASP A 170 -14.12 -21.38 -6.28
N HIS A 171 -12.86 -21.68 -5.93
CA HIS A 171 -11.85 -20.70 -5.56
C HIS A 171 -10.69 -20.65 -6.55
N VAL A 172 -10.21 -19.44 -6.84
CA VAL A 172 -8.94 -19.21 -7.53
C VAL A 172 -7.98 -18.43 -6.63
N THR A 173 -6.74 -18.91 -6.53
CA THR A 173 -5.64 -18.18 -5.87
C THR A 173 -4.86 -17.40 -6.92
N LEU A 174 -4.75 -16.10 -6.71
CA LEU A 174 -4.03 -15.16 -7.58
C LEU A 174 -2.82 -14.58 -6.85
N SER A 175 -1.69 -14.46 -7.54
CA SER A 175 -0.59 -13.59 -7.15
C SER A 175 -0.64 -12.32 -8.00
N VAL A 176 -0.61 -11.14 -7.37
CA VAL A 176 -0.83 -9.85 -8.02
C VAL A 176 0.26 -8.86 -7.65
N ASP A 177 0.99 -8.32 -8.65
CA ASP A 177 1.91 -7.21 -8.51
C ASP A 177 1.28 -5.95 -9.12
N CYS A 178 1.13 -4.87 -8.34
CA CYS A 178 0.37 -3.70 -8.78
C CYS A 178 0.89 -2.39 -8.20
N SER A 179 0.50 -1.29 -8.85
CA SER A 179 0.76 0.07 -8.40
C SER A 179 0.00 0.42 -7.12
N ALA A 180 0.41 1.49 -6.46
CA ALA A 180 -0.37 2.09 -5.38
C ALA A 180 -1.78 2.45 -5.84
N GLY A 181 -2.74 2.32 -4.91
CA GLY A 181 -4.15 2.66 -5.18
C GLY A 181 -4.97 1.56 -5.83
N PHE A 182 -4.37 0.42 -6.18
CA PHE A 182 -5.07 -0.75 -6.69
C PHE A 182 -5.90 -1.44 -5.60
N TYR A 183 -7.11 -1.85 -5.92
CA TYR A 183 -8.04 -2.56 -5.03
C TYR A 183 -8.24 -4.00 -5.48
N ILE A 184 -7.71 -4.96 -4.70
CA ILE A 184 -7.88 -6.39 -5.00
C ILE A 184 -9.36 -6.81 -4.89
N ARG A 185 -10.15 -6.17 -4.02
CA ARG A 185 -11.60 -6.41 -3.91
C ARG A 185 -12.34 -6.04 -5.20
N SER A 186 -11.99 -4.90 -5.81
CA SER A 186 -12.57 -4.53 -7.12
C SER A 186 -12.16 -5.51 -8.20
N LEU A 187 -10.89 -5.96 -8.23
CA LEU A 187 -10.46 -7.00 -9.17
C LEU A 187 -11.29 -8.28 -9.02
N ALA A 188 -11.53 -8.75 -7.80
CA ALA A 188 -12.33 -9.95 -7.55
C ALA A 188 -13.77 -9.79 -8.05
N HIS A 189 -14.39 -8.67 -7.72
CA HIS A 189 -15.75 -8.34 -8.17
C HIS A 189 -15.84 -8.26 -9.71
N ASP A 190 -14.97 -7.49 -10.33
CA ASP A 190 -14.98 -7.24 -11.77
C ASP A 190 -14.66 -8.52 -12.58
N LEU A 191 -13.79 -9.39 -12.05
CA LEU A 191 -13.53 -10.71 -12.60
C LEU A 191 -14.81 -11.56 -12.60
N GLY A 192 -15.56 -11.57 -11.49
CA GLY A 192 -16.84 -12.27 -11.39
C GLY A 192 -17.89 -11.73 -12.38
N VAL A 193 -17.95 -10.40 -12.54
CA VAL A 193 -18.84 -9.75 -13.51
C VAL A 193 -18.49 -10.17 -14.95
N ARG A 194 -17.21 -10.17 -15.31
CA ARG A 194 -16.75 -10.58 -16.64
C ARG A 194 -17.06 -12.03 -16.98
N LEU A 195 -17.03 -12.90 -15.97
CA LEU A 195 -17.34 -14.31 -16.10
C LEU A 195 -18.83 -14.63 -15.96
N GLY A 196 -19.66 -13.61 -15.67
CA GLY A 196 -21.14 -13.75 -15.60
C GLY A 196 -21.65 -14.55 -14.41
N MET A 197 -20.83 -14.76 -13.36
CA MET A 197 -21.20 -15.64 -12.25
C MET A 197 -21.05 -14.99 -10.85
N GLY A 198 -20.64 -13.72 -10.78
CA GLY A 198 -20.31 -13.04 -9.56
C GLY A 198 -19.09 -13.63 -8.86
N ALA A 199 -18.34 -12.78 -8.13
CA ALA A 199 -17.23 -13.22 -7.30
C ALA A 199 -16.97 -12.22 -6.18
N HIS A 200 -16.23 -12.65 -5.17
CA HIS A 200 -15.76 -11.82 -4.07
C HIS A 200 -14.43 -12.33 -3.51
N LEU A 201 -13.73 -11.48 -2.81
CA LEU A 201 -12.46 -11.81 -2.18
C LEU A 201 -12.69 -12.55 -0.86
N THR A 202 -12.14 -13.76 -0.70
CA THR A 202 -12.26 -14.54 0.55
C THR A 202 -11.02 -14.45 1.42
N ALA A 203 -9.85 -14.27 0.84
CA ALA A 203 -8.61 -14.04 1.58
C ALA A 203 -7.71 -13.07 0.84
N LEU A 204 -6.95 -12.28 1.60
CA LEU A 204 -5.95 -11.34 1.08
C LEU A 204 -4.75 -11.31 2.00
N ARG A 205 -3.56 -11.50 1.43
CA ARG A 205 -2.29 -11.37 2.13
C ARG A 205 -1.36 -10.44 1.35
N ARG A 206 -0.96 -9.33 1.95
CA ARG A 206 0.03 -8.44 1.32
C ARG A 206 1.44 -8.97 1.61
N THR A 207 2.19 -9.26 0.55
CA THR A 207 3.51 -9.89 0.64
C THR A 207 4.65 -8.88 0.42
N ARG A 208 4.39 -7.70 -0.20
CA ARG A 208 5.41 -6.68 -0.47
C ARG A 208 4.84 -5.26 -0.44
N ILE A 209 5.65 -4.30 0.00
CA ILE A 209 5.46 -2.85 -0.17
C ILE A 209 6.82 -2.25 -0.56
N GLY A 210 6.98 -1.78 -1.81
CA GLY A 210 8.26 -1.28 -2.29
C GLY A 210 9.39 -2.27 -2.05
N ASP A 211 10.42 -1.84 -1.32
CA ASP A 211 11.60 -2.64 -0.97
C ASP A 211 11.36 -3.61 0.22
N PHE A 212 10.20 -3.54 0.87
CA PHE A 212 9.90 -4.34 2.07
C PHE A 212 9.14 -5.61 1.71
N MET A 213 9.68 -6.75 2.18
CA MET A 213 9.12 -8.08 1.96
C MET A 213 8.54 -8.63 3.26
N LEU A 214 7.56 -9.52 3.14
CA LEU A 214 6.85 -10.13 4.28
C LEU A 214 7.74 -11.05 5.13
N ASP A 215 8.77 -11.63 4.57
CA ASP A 215 9.74 -12.51 5.26
C ASP A 215 10.51 -11.80 6.38
N ARG A 216 10.58 -10.46 6.31
CA ARG A 216 11.19 -9.61 7.34
C ARG A 216 10.18 -9.06 8.36
N ALA A 217 8.89 -9.39 8.21
CA ALA A 217 7.86 -8.90 9.09
C ALA A 217 7.82 -9.70 10.40
N LEU A 218 7.60 -9.00 11.50
CA LEU A 218 7.36 -9.63 12.79
C LEU A 218 5.84 -9.69 13.07
N ALA A 219 5.40 -10.79 13.63
CA ALA A 219 4.02 -10.96 14.03
C ALA A 219 3.63 -9.90 15.08
N LEU A 220 2.44 -9.32 14.95
CA LEU A 220 1.96 -8.28 15.85
C LEU A 220 2.03 -8.67 17.33
N ASP A 221 1.59 -9.89 17.66
CA ASP A 221 1.58 -10.38 19.04
C ASP A 221 2.99 -10.57 19.61
N ALA A 222 3.95 -11.01 18.77
CA ALA A 222 5.36 -11.11 19.18
C ALA A 222 5.97 -9.74 19.50
N LEU A 223 5.62 -8.71 18.72
CA LEU A 223 6.05 -7.34 18.97
C LEU A 223 5.48 -6.79 20.29
N GLU A 224 4.25 -7.12 20.64
CA GLU A 224 3.61 -6.70 21.88
C GLU A 224 4.20 -7.38 23.11
N GLN A 225 4.51 -8.67 22.98
CA GLN A 225 5.13 -9.46 24.05
C GLN A 225 6.58 -9.05 24.32
N ASN A 226 7.29 -8.54 23.31
CA ASN A 226 8.69 -8.15 23.42
C ASN A 226 8.95 -6.76 22.80
N PRO A 227 8.66 -5.66 23.52
CA PRO A 227 8.90 -4.30 23.03
C PRO A 227 10.37 -4.01 22.69
N ALA A 228 11.32 -4.68 23.38
CA ALA A 228 12.76 -4.52 23.10
C ALA A 228 13.11 -5.11 21.71
N ALA A 229 12.57 -6.29 21.36
CA ALA A 229 12.74 -6.87 20.03
C ALA A 229 12.10 -5.98 18.95
N ALA A 230 10.95 -5.36 19.23
CA ALA A 230 10.33 -4.40 18.32
C ALA A 230 11.23 -3.19 18.06
N ALA A 231 11.91 -2.67 19.09
CA ALA A 231 12.86 -1.57 18.95
C ALA A 231 14.11 -1.97 18.15
N GLN A 232 14.60 -3.20 18.33
CA GLN A 232 15.75 -3.74 17.57
C GLN A 232 15.42 -4.03 16.11
N ALA A 233 14.17 -4.37 15.80
CA ALA A 233 13.70 -4.64 14.45
C ALA A 233 13.39 -3.37 13.63
N LEU A 234 13.58 -2.18 14.20
CA LEU A 234 13.41 -0.94 13.47
C LEU A 234 14.42 -0.85 12.33
N VAL A 235 13.91 -0.71 11.12
CA VAL A 235 14.72 -0.32 9.96
C VAL A 235 15.04 1.17 10.10
N PRO A 236 16.32 1.55 10.09
CA PRO A 236 16.72 2.96 10.22
C PRO A 236 16.24 3.78 9.02
N LEU A 237 16.23 5.11 9.15
CA LEU A 237 15.82 6.02 8.08
C LEU A 237 16.64 5.82 6.81
N SER A 238 17.92 5.49 6.93
CA SER A 238 18.82 5.17 5.82
C SER A 238 18.37 3.97 4.99
N GLY A 239 17.63 3.03 5.58
CA GLY A 239 17.00 1.89 4.89
C GLY A 239 15.67 2.22 4.21
N ALA A 240 15.13 3.43 4.42
CA ALA A 240 13.92 3.85 3.73
C ALA A 240 14.21 4.21 2.27
N LEU A 241 13.35 3.73 1.35
CA LEU A 241 13.44 4.03 -0.08
C LEU A 241 14.83 3.69 -0.66
N ALA A 242 15.42 2.58 -0.21
CA ALA A 242 16.81 2.21 -0.52
C ALA A 242 17.07 2.05 -2.02
N SER A 243 16.06 1.66 -2.80
CA SER A 243 16.10 1.56 -4.26
C SER A 243 16.13 2.91 -4.99
N TRP A 244 15.89 4.04 -4.28
CA TRP A 244 15.91 5.35 -4.90
C TRP A 244 17.35 5.88 -5.09
N PRO A 245 17.60 6.73 -6.12
CA PRO A 245 18.87 7.41 -6.30
C PRO A 245 19.29 8.16 -5.03
N SER A 246 20.58 8.23 -4.77
CA SER A 246 21.11 8.93 -3.60
C SER A 246 22.34 9.74 -3.91
N VAL A 247 22.54 10.82 -3.15
CA VAL A 247 23.74 11.68 -3.18
C VAL A 247 24.25 11.82 -1.75
N VAL A 248 25.57 11.61 -1.58
CA VAL A 248 26.27 11.91 -0.33
C VAL A 248 26.70 13.36 -0.35
N LEU A 249 26.45 14.08 0.73
CA LEU A 249 26.70 15.51 0.84
C LEU A 249 28.05 15.83 1.50
N THR A 250 28.65 16.94 1.12
CA THR A 250 29.72 17.59 1.87
C THR A 250 29.17 18.21 3.16
N THR A 251 30.05 18.65 4.06
CA THR A 251 29.65 19.37 5.29
C THR A 251 28.81 20.60 4.96
N ASP A 252 29.19 21.38 3.94
CA ASP A 252 28.44 22.56 3.50
C ASP A 252 27.06 22.17 2.91
N GLY A 253 26.98 21.06 2.16
CA GLY A 253 25.73 20.51 1.67
C GLY A 253 24.78 20.10 2.80
N VAL A 254 25.29 19.50 3.88
CA VAL A 254 24.51 19.15 5.08
C VAL A 254 23.94 20.41 5.74
N VAL A 255 24.75 21.48 5.89
CA VAL A 255 24.30 22.77 6.44
C VAL A 255 23.19 23.36 5.57
N ARG A 256 23.34 23.35 4.26
CA ARG A 256 22.28 23.83 3.33
C ARG A 256 20.97 23.07 3.51
N VAL A 257 21.02 21.74 3.55
CA VAL A 257 19.84 20.89 3.75
C VAL A 257 19.16 21.18 5.10
N SER A 258 19.92 21.39 6.16
CA SER A 258 19.35 21.70 7.49
C SER A 258 18.50 22.99 7.50
N HIS A 259 18.81 23.92 6.60
CA HIS A 259 18.08 25.17 6.40
C HIS A 259 17.03 25.08 5.27
N GLY A 260 16.81 23.90 4.67
CA GLY A 260 15.88 23.72 3.54
C GLY A 260 16.30 24.38 2.25
N GLN A 261 17.60 24.67 2.08
CA GLN A 261 18.16 25.32 0.91
C GLN A 261 18.51 24.31 -0.18
N ASP A 262 18.50 24.76 -1.43
CA ASP A 262 18.92 23.95 -2.58
C ASP A 262 20.36 23.48 -2.44
N VAL A 263 20.59 22.21 -2.76
CA VAL A 263 21.89 21.55 -2.80
C VAL A 263 22.39 21.60 -4.24
N ARG A 264 23.55 22.22 -4.44
CA ARG A 264 24.18 22.35 -5.76
C ARG A 264 25.13 21.17 -6.03
N PRO A 265 25.50 20.88 -7.28
CA PRO A 265 26.46 19.81 -7.58
C PRO A 265 27.78 19.90 -6.80
N ILE A 266 28.25 21.10 -6.50
CA ILE A 266 29.49 21.33 -5.72
C ILE A 266 29.33 20.91 -4.24
N ASP A 267 28.13 20.84 -3.76
CA ASP A 267 27.80 20.44 -2.39
C ASP A 267 27.74 18.88 -2.25
N HIS A 268 27.99 18.13 -3.35
CA HIS A 268 28.07 16.68 -3.35
C HIS A 268 29.48 16.21 -2.97
N ALA A 269 29.57 15.17 -2.15
CA ALA A 269 30.86 14.55 -1.87
C ALA A 269 31.38 13.80 -3.13
N PRO A 270 32.68 13.74 -3.37
CA PRO A 270 33.25 12.93 -4.43
C PRO A 270 32.85 11.48 -4.22
N SER A 271 32.11 10.88 -5.15
CA SER A 271 31.77 9.47 -5.08
C SER A 271 32.69 8.64 -5.96
N ALA A 272 33.10 7.48 -5.46
CA ALA A 272 33.88 6.50 -6.24
C ALA A 272 33.08 5.90 -7.42
N HIS A 273 31.78 6.11 -7.43
CA HIS A 273 30.85 5.75 -8.50
C HIS A 273 30.17 7.03 -8.97
N SER A 274 30.48 7.47 -10.20
CA SER A 274 29.74 8.58 -10.82
C SER A 274 28.25 8.32 -10.72
N PRO A 275 27.45 9.23 -10.15
CA PRO A 275 26.01 9.08 -10.19
C PRO A 275 25.61 8.99 -11.66
N GLN A 276 24.90 7.93 -12.01
CA GLN A 276 24.23 7.89 -13.31
C GLN A 276 23.38 9.17 -13.39
N PRO A 277 23.34 9.85 -14.54
CA PRO A 277 22.59 11.07 -14.67
C PRO A 277 21.14 10.78 -14.25
N PHE A 278 20.62 11.54 -13.29
CA PHE A 278 19.26 11.41 -12.72
C PHE A 278 18.14 11.45 -13.78
N VAL A 279 18.51 11.80 -15.02
CA VAL A 279 17.63 11.91 -16.19
C VAL A 279 16.97 10.58 -16.58
N CYS A 280 17.50 9.44 -16.17
CA CYS A 280 16.97 8.11 -16.52
C CYS A 280 16.31 7.35 -15.36
N SER A 281 16.21 7.95 -14.17
CA SER A 281 15.50 7.29 -13.06
C SER A 281 14.00 7.47 -13.22
N PRO A 282 13.18 6.40 -13.09
CA PRO A 282 11.72 6.52 -13.08
C PRO A 282 11.22 7.28 -11.84
N GLN A 283 12.08 7.53 -10.83
CA GLN A 283 11.75 8.25 -9.61
C GLN A 283 12.20 9.71 -9.71
N PRO A 284 11.28 10.67 -9.53
CA PRO A 284 11.61 12.09 -9.57
C PRO A 284 12.33 12.58 -8.30
N PHE A 285 12.62 11.69 -7.35
CA PHE A 285 13.16 12.04 -6.04
C PHE A 285 14.54 11.42 -5.82
N VAL A 286 15.37 12.12 -5.03
CA VAL A 286 16.73 11.74 -4.68
C VAL A 286 16.89 11.76 -3.15
N ARG A 287 17.53 10.74 -2.60
CA ARG A 287 17.89 10.68 -1.18
C ARG A 287 19.17 11.48 -0.94
N LEU A 288 19.15 12.40 0.00
CA LEU A 288 20.32 13.13 0.45
C LEU A 288 20.86 12.48 1.72
N LEU A 289 22.10 12.01 1.64
CA LEU A 289 22.77 11.27 2.73
C LEU A 289 23.93 12.10 3.28
N ASP A 290 24.26 11.91 4.55
CA ASP A 290 25.53 12.39 5.09
C ASP A 290 26.70 11.43 4.77
N SER A 291 27.90 11.76 5.23
CA SER A 291 29.11 10.96 5.05
C SER A 291 29.06 9.59 5.77
N LYS A 292 28.12 9.39 6.69
CA LYS A 292 27.90 8.12 7.41
C LYS A 292 26.80 7.28 6.75
N GLY A 293 26.16 7.79 5.68
CA GLY A 293 25.04 7.14 5.00
C GLY A 293 23.69 7.36 5.67
N GLU A 294 23.58 8.28 6.63
CA GLU A 294 22.30 8.62 7.26
C GLU A 294 21.45 9.46 6.32
N LEU A 295 20.14 9.16 6.24
CA LEU A 295 19.20 9.89 5.40
C LEU A 295 18.82 11.23 6.04
N LEU A 296 19.26 12.32 5.41
CA LEU A 296 19.01 13.69 5.86
C LEU A 296 17.74 14.29 5.26
N ALA A 297 17.48 14.00 3.98
CA ALA A 297 16.35 14.56 3.26
C ALA A 297 15.96 13.72 2.03
N ILE A 298 14.74 13.94 1.55
CA ILE A 298 14.31 13.59 0.19
C ILE A 298 14.22 14.90 -0.61
N ALA A 299 14.82 14.93 -1.78
CA ALA A 299 14.90 16.10 -2.62
C ALA A 299 14.35 15.84 -4.04
N GLU A 300 13.94 16.92 -4.70
CA GLU A 300 13.52 16.94 -6.10
C GLU A 300 14.55 17.65 -6.95
N PRO A 301 14.91 17.14 -8.15
CA PRO A 301 15.73 17.88 -9.10
C PRO A 301 15.04 19.16 -9.55
N THR A 302 15.79 20.26 -9.57
CA THR A 302 15.34 21.54 -10.10
C THR A 302 15.77 21.72 -11.56
N PRO A 303 15.15 22.62 -12.33
CA PRO A 303 15.59 22.94 -13.69
C PRO A 303 17.02 23.49 -13.77
N SER A 304 17.55 24.04 -12.67
CA SER A 304 18.92 24.54 -12.57
C SER A 304 19.97 23.43 -12.33
N GLY A 305 19.53 22.16 -12.18
CA GLY A 305 20.40 21.03 -11.84
C GLY A 305 20.74 20.92 -10.35
N ALA A 306 20.17 21.76 -9.49
CA ALA A 306 20.24 21.62 -8.04
C ALA A 306 19.18 20.63 -7.53
N LEU A 307 19.29 20.21 -6.27
CA LEU A 307 18.34 19.34 -5.58
C LEU A 307 17.65 20.14 -4.48
N HIS A 308 16.33 20.31 -4.60
CA HIS A 308 15.50 21.01 -3.59
C HIS A 308 14.98 20.02 -2.53
N PRO A 309 15.30 20.21 -1.22
CA PRO A 309 14.81 19.33 -0.17
C PRO A 309 13.29 19.45 0.03
N SER A 310 12.51 18.46 -0.43
CA SER A 310 11.05 18.41 -0.23
C SER A 310 10.67 17.95 1.18
N VAL A 311 11.53 17.15 1.82
CA VAL A 311 11.36 16.65 3.20
C VAL A 311 12.73 16.58 3.86
N VAL A 312 12.90 17.29 4.97
CA VAL A 312 14.11 17.25 5.80
C VAL A 312 13.84 16.39 7.03
N LEU A 313 14.76 15.50 7.43
CA LEU A 313 14.62 14.52 8.51
C LEU A 313 15.57 14.78 9.71
N MET A 314 16.33 15.85 9.65
CA MET A 314 17.29 16.24 10.69
C MET A 314 16.60 16.73 11.98
#